data_a47d9e4b68fd0fca18d92b787c68352b
#
_entry.id   a47d9e4b68fd0fca18d92b787c68352b
#
_cell.length_a   1.000
_cell.length_b   1.000
_cell.length_c   1.000
_cell.angle_alpha   90.00
_cell.angle_beta   90.00
_cell.angle_gamma   90.00
#
_symmetry.space_group_name_H-M   'P 1'
#
loop_
_entity.id
_entity.type
_entity.pdbx_description
1 polymer ?
#
loop_
_entity_poly.entity_id
_entity_poly.type
_entity_poly.pdbx_seq_one_letter_code
_entity_poly.pdbx_strand_id
1 'polypeptide(L)'
;QGVLEQKFVNLTEKVDTEEKLEKLKRTPAAALGSCRFKLNDIKEDDSQYQEIVDILHKMNIGYFVYIGGNDSMDTVAKLSAYCKEKGVEDIKVIGGPKTIDNDLCGIDHCPGFGSAAKYISTVFCELEQEITVYEPKNVIIVEMMGRHAGWLTAAAARSEEHTSELQSHHD
;
A
#
# COMPACT_ATOMS: atom_id res chain seq x y z
N GLN A 1 -8.63 10.17 8.94
CA GLN A 1 -9.09 11.54 8.59
C GLN A 1 -10.48 11.49 7.94
N GLY A 2 -10.69 10.82 6.80
CA GLY A 2 -11.98 10.81 6.09
C GLY A 2 -13.17 10.39 6.94
N VAL A 3 -13.01 9.42 7.85
CA VAL A 3 -14.06 9.00 8.79
C VAL A 3 -14.40 10.14 9.74
N LEU A 4 -13.42 10.76 10.40
CA LEU A 4 -13.60 11.87 11.34
C LEU A 4 -14.22 13.11 10.65
N GLU A 5 -13.87 13.35 9.38
CA GLU A 5 -14.47 14.41 8.57
C GLU A 5 -15.83 14.02 7.95
N GLN A 6 -16.31 12.81 8.24
CA GLN A 6 -17.55 12.24 7.68
C GLN A 6 -17.65 12.31 6.15
N LYS A 7 -16.52 12.16 5.47
CA LYS A 7 -16.44 12.13 4.00
C LYS A 7 -16.64 10.71 3.51
N PHE A 8 -17.87 10.35 3.22
CA PHE A 8 -18.26 9.03 2.74
C PHE A 8 -18.69 9.06 1.28
N VAL A 9 -18.44 7.95 0.61
CA VAL A 9 -18.91 7.68 -0.76
C VAL A 9 -19.67 6.38 -0.74
N ASN A 10 -20.95 6.41 -1.13
CA ASN A 10 -21.73 5.20 -1.30
C ASN A 10 -21.38 4.57 -2.66
N LEU A 11 -20.60 3.48 -2.62
CA LEU A 11 -20.19 2.77 -3.84
C LEU A 11 -21.35 2.05 -4.54
N THR A 12 -22.34 1.57 -3.79
CA THR A 12 -23.53 0.93 -4.37
C THR A 12 -24.28 1.88 -5.29
N GLU A 13 -24.32 3.16 -4.95
CA GLU A 13 -24.96 4.19 -5.78
C GLU A 13 -24.09 4.66 -6.95
N LYS A 14 -22.76 4.71 -6.74
CA LYS A 14 -21.82 5.22 -7.76
C LYS A 14 -21.38 4.16 -8.76
N VAL A 15 -21.30 2.91 -8.32
CA VAL A 15 -20.85 1.75 -9.12
C VAL A 15 -22.04 0.81 -9.28
N ASP A 16 -23.05 1.30 -9.98
CA ASP A 16 -24.37 0.68 -10.17
C ASP A 16 -24.45 -0.25 -11.39
N THR A 17 -23.38 -0.36 -12.17
CA THR A 17 -23.29 -1.23 -13.35
C THR A 17 -22.01 -2.07 -13.33
N GLU A 18 -22.06 -3.24 -13.99
CA GLU A 18 -20.90 -4.12 -14.14
C GLU A 18 -19.73 -3.41 -14.87
N GLU A 19 -20.05 -2.57 -15.86
CA GLU A 19 -19.03 -1.79 -16.56
C GLU A 19 -18.27 -0.85 -15.62
N LYS A 20 -18.97 -0.15 -14.72
CA LYS A 20 -18.34 0.72 -13.72
C LYS A 20 -17.53 -0.08 -12.72
N LEU A 21 -18.01 -1.27 -12.32
CA LEU A 21 -17.29 -2.16 -11.43
C LEU A 21 -15.98 -2.64 -12.07
N GLU A 22 -16.01 -3.05 -13.34
CA GLU A 22 -14.80 -3.45 -14.06
C GLU A 22 -13.82 -2.30 -14.25
N LYS A 23 -14.27 -1.08 -14.48
CA LYS A 23 -13.42 0.12 -14.49
C LYS A 23 -12.77 0.35 -13.13
N LEU A 24 -13.52 0.21 -12.03
CA LEU A 24 -12.99 0.35 -10.68
C LEU A 24 -11.91 -0.70 -10.38
N LYS A 25 -12.14 -1.96 -10.72
CA LYS A 25 -11.15 -3.06 -10.56
C LYS A 25 -9.84 -2.79 -11.29
N ARG A 26 -9.89 -2.12 -12.43
CA ARG A 26 -8.73 -1.82 -13.29
C ARG A 26 -8.12 -0.44 -13.04
N THR A 27 -8.64 0.33 -12.10
CA THR A 27 -8.10 1.66 -11.78
C THR A 27 -6.69 1.53 -11.18
N PRO A 28 -5.65 2.07 -11.80
CA PRO A 28 -4.26 1.91 -11.34
C PRO A 28 -3.87 2.91 -10.26
N ALA A 29 -4.80 3.24 -9.38
CA ALA A 29 -4.61 4.21 -8.30
C ALA A 29 -5.58 3.94 -7.15
N ALA A 30 -5.41 4.67 -6.03
CA ALA A 30 -6.38 4.69 -4.95
C ALA A 30 -7.65 5.43 -5.38
N ALA A 31 -8.62 4.69 -5.96
CA ALA A 31 -9.83 5.25 -6.57
C ALA A 31 -10.67 6.10 -5.60
N LEU A 32 -10.61 5.78 -4.29
CA LEU A 32 -11.32 6.50 -3.23
C LEU A 32 -10.47 7.59 -2.54
N GLY A 33 -9.29 7.86 -3.07
CA GLY A 33 -8.33 8.77 -2.48
C GLY A 33 -7.47 8.11 -1.41
N SER A 34 -6.51 8.87 -0.91
CA SER A 34 -5.57 8.46 0.13
C SER A 34 -5.24 9.65 1.03
N CYS A 35 -4.97 9.39 2.28
CA CYS A 35 -4.48 10.41 3.21
C CYS A 35 -3.39 9.84 4.12
N ARG A 36 -2.58 10.72 4.70
CA ARG A 36 -1.67 10.40 5.79
C ARG A 36 -2.23 11.01 7.06
N PHE A 37 -2.70 10.15 7.95
CA PHE A 37 -3.26 10.55 9.24
C PHE A 37 -2.87 9.53 10.29
N LYS A 38 -2.39 9.99 11.42
CA LYS A 38 -2.03 9.15 12.56
C LYS A 38 -2.96 9.50 13.72
N LEU A 39 -3.57 8.49 14.33
CA LEU A 39 -4.34 8.66 15.56
C LEU A 39 -3.41 9.00 16.73
N ASN A 40 -3.92 9.75 17.69
CA ASN A 40 -3.24 10.04 18.95
C ASN A 40 -2.90 8.73 19.69
N ASP A 41 -1.95 8.81 20.61
CA ASP A 41 -1.71 7.67 21.49
C ASP A 41 -2.94 7.46 22.37
N ILE A 42 -3.48 6.24 22.37
CA ILE A 42 -4.71 5.88 23.08
C ILE A 42 -4.59 6.11 24.60
N LYS A 43 -3.36 6.08 25.13
CA LYS A 43 -3.11 6.31 26.57
C LYS A 43 -3.14 7.78 26.93
N GLU A 44 -2.90 8.67 25.98
CA GLU A 44 -2.91 10.11 26.17
C GLU A 44 -4.28 10.69 25.86
N ASP A 45 -4.91 10.23 24.78
CA ASP A 45 -6.20 10.73 24.31
C ASP A 45 -6.91 9.68 23.46
N ASP A 46 -8.00 9.12 23.99
CA ASP A 46 -8.84 8.14 23.31
C ASP A 46 -10.04 8.75 22.57
N SER A 47 -10.20 10.08 22.61
CA SER A 47 -11.34 10.79 22.02
C SER A 47 -11.55 10.50 20.53
N GLN A 48 -10.48 10.42 19.76
CA GLN A 48 -10.56 10.11 18.32
C GLN A 48 -11.05 8.69 18.04
N TYR A 49 -10.72 7.73 18.92
CA TYR A 49 -11.20 6.34 18.80
C TYR A 49 -12.68 6.26 19.09
N GLN A 50 -13.13 6.95 20.14
CA GLN A 50 -14.56 7.04 20.49
C GLN A 50 -15.35 7.69 19.36
N GLU A 51 -14.87 8.81 18.82
CA GLU A 51 -15.51 9.51 17.71
C GLU A 51 -15.64 8.63 16.45
N ILE A 52 -14.59 7.84 16.14
CA ILE A 52 -14.65 6.87 15.02
C ILE A 52 -15.74 5.83 15.26
N VAL A 53 -15.81 5.24 16.46
CA VAL A 53 -16.84 4.26 16.81
C VAL A 53 -18.24 4.87 16.73
N ASP A 54 -18.44 6.06 17.26
CA ASP A 54 -19.73 6.76 17.23
C ASP A 54 -20.19 7.05 15.78
N ILE A 55 -19.25 7.44 14.91
CA ILE A 55 -19.53 7.66 13.48
C ILE A 55 -19.90 6.34 12.79
N LEU A 56 -19.17 5.25 13.05
CA LEU A 56 -19.47 3.95 12.48
C LEU A 56 -20.85 3.44 12.92
N HIS A 57 -21.22 3.59 14.20
CA HIS A 57 -22.55 3.28 14.69
C HIS A 57 -23.62 4.14 14.04
N LYS A 58 -23.42 5.45 13.96
CA LYS A 58 -24.34 6.39 13.29
C LYS A 58 -24.61 6.01 11.84
N MET A 59 -23.59 5.47 11.15
CA MET A 59 -23.66 5.02 9.76
C MET A 59 -24.11 3.57 9.61
N ASN A 60 -24.42 2.87 10.70
CA ASN A 60 -24.77 1.46 10.75
C ASN A 60 -23.74 0.56 10.06
N ILE A 61 -22.44 0.81 10.32
CA ILE A 61 -21.31 0.08 9.73
C ILE A 61 -20.86 -0.98 10.73
N GLY A 62 -21.05 -2.27 10.41
CA GLY A 62 -20.58 -3.40 11.21
C GLY A 62 -19.20 -3.93 10.81
N TYR A 63 -18.71 -3.62 9.62
CA TYR A 63 -17.41 -4.06 9.12
C TYR A 63 -16.61 -2.86 8.64
N PHE A 64 -15.48 -2.59 9.29
CA PHE A 64 -14.57 -1.52 8.93
C PHE A 64 -13.25 -2.12 8.41
N VAL A 65 -13.04 -2.07 7.09
CA VAL A 65 -11.80 -2.54 6.45
C VAL A 65 -10.89 -1.35 6.20
N TYR A 66 -9.72 -1.34 6.83
CA TYR A 66 -8.74 -0.26 6.69
C TYR A 66 -7.53 -0.75 5.88
N ILE A 67 -7.37 -0.18 4.68
CA ILE A 67 -6.33 -0.59 3.72
C ILE A 67 -5.12 0.33 3.84
N GLY A 68 -3.93 -0.24 4.00
CA GLY A 68 -2.70 0.54 4.06
C GLY A 68 -1.45 -0.23 4.45
N GLY A 69 -0.37 0.50 4.71
CA GLY A 69 0.92 -0.04 5.12
C GLY A 69 1.04 -0.21 6.65
N ASN A 70 2.28 -0.20 7.16
CA ASN A 70 2.59 -0.44 8.57
C ASN A 70 1.81 0.48 9.53
N ASP A 71 1.79 1.80 9.29
CA ASP A 71 1.07 2.75 10.14
C ASP A 71 -0.45 2.49 10.16
N SER A 72 -1.00 2.01 9.03
CA SER A 72 -2.41 1.64 8.94
C SER A 72 -2.71 0.36 9.70
N MET A 73 -1.82 -0.61 9.67
CA MET A 73 -1.97 -1.86 10.43
C MET A 73 -1.84 -1.60 11.94
N ASP A 74 -0.95 -0.71 12.38
CA ASP A 74 -0.89 -0.22 13.77
C ASP A 74 -2.20 0.45 14.19
N THR A 75 -2.77 1.29 13.32
CA THR A 75 -4.09 1.91 13.57
C THR A 75 -5.20 0.87 13.73
N VAL A 76 -5.23 -0.16 12.87
CA VAL A 76 -6.19 -1.27 12.97
C VAL A 76 -6.04 -2.01 14.29
N ALA A 77 -4.81 -2.33 14.69
CA ALA A 77 -4.54 -3.01 15.96
C ALA A 77 -5.03 -2.18 17.16
N LYS A 78 -4.73 -0.88 17.18
CA LYS A 78 -5.16 0.04 18.25
C LYS A 78 -6.67 0.19 18.30
N LEU A 79 -7.33 0.42 17.16
CA LEU A 79 -8.79 0.55 17.12
C LEU A 79 -9.49 -0.75 17.50
N SER A 80 -8.97 -1.89 17.06
CA SER A 80 -9.51 -3.22 17.44
C SER A 80 -9.36 -3.47 18.95
N ALA A 81 -8.21 -3.12 19.54
CA ALA A 81 -7.98 -3.22 20.98
C ALA A 81 -8.93 -2.30 21.76
N TYR A 82 -9.14 -1.07 21.30
CA TYR A 82 -10.09 -0.13 21.87
C TYR A 82 -11.52 -0.67 21.87
N CYS A 83 -12.00 -1.16 20.73
CA CYS A 83 -13.32 -1.78 20.62
C CYS A 83 -13.49 -2.94 21.61
N LYS A 84 -12.49 -3.79 21.74
CA LYS A 84 -12.50 -4.92 22.69
C LYS A 84 -12.54 -4.43 24.15
N GLU A 85 -11.75 -3.43 24.51
CA GLU A 85 -11.71 -2.85 25.86
C GLU A 85 -13.04 -2.20 26.24
N LYS A 86 -13.66 -1.47 25.32
CA LYS A 86 -14.95 -0.80 25.53
C LYS A 86 -16.17 -1.70 25.32
N GLY A 87 -15.98 -2.99 24.99
CA GLY A 87 -17.09 -3.93 24.78
C GLY A 87 -17.90 -3.67 23.50
N VAL A 88 -17.31 -3.03 22.49
CA VAL A 88 -17.92 -2.82 21.17
C VAL A 88 -17.76 -4.10 20.34
N GLU A 89 -18.80 -4.93 20.29
CA GLU A 89 -18.77 -6.23 19.63
C GLU A 89 -19.40 -6.24 18.23
N ASP A 90 -20.17 -5.26 17.91
CA ASP A 90 -20.94 -5.12 16.67
C ASP A 90 -20.12 -4.52 15.51
N ILE A 91 -18.96 -3.92 15.80
CA ILE A 91 -18.03 -3.41 14.80
C ILE A 91 -16.81 -4.34 14.70
N LYS A 92 -16.56 -4.88 13.51
CA LYS A 92 -15.37 -5.69 13.19
C LYS A 92 -14.35 -4.84 12.44
N VAL A 93 -13.20 -4.60 13.05
CA VAL A 93 -12.09 -3.83 12.46
C VAL A 93 -11.12 -4.80 11.80
N ILE A 94 -10.91 -4.65 10.49
CA ILE A 94 -10.12 -5.57 9.67
C ILE A 94 -9.04 -4.79 8.92
N GLY A 95 -7.81 -5.28 8.97
CA GLY A 95 -6.69 -4.72 8.20
C GLY A 95 -6.62 -5.31 6.79
N GLY A 96 -6.49 -4.45 5.78
CA GLY A 96 -6.12 -4.82 4.43
C GLY A 96 -4.68 -4.38 4.13
N PRO A 97 -3.67 -5.23 4.36
CA PRO A 97 -2.27 -4.83 4.22
C PRO A 97 -1.91 -4.58 2.75
N LYS A 98 -1.19 -3.49 2.48
CA LYS A 98 -0.60 -3.18 1.18
C LYS A 98 0.66 -2.33 1.36
N THR A 99 1.73 -2.68 0.68
CA THR A 99 2.91 -1.82 0.50
C THR A 99 3.83 -2.44 -0.55
N ILE A 100 4.46 -1.61 -1.39
CA ILE A 100 5.52 -2.05 -2.30
C ILE A 100 6.85 -2.28 -1.59
N ASP A 101 7.00 -1.79 -0.37
CA ASP A 101 8.22 -1.94 0.44
C ASP A 101 8.46 -3.39 0.86
N ASN A 102 7.41 -4.22 0.84
CA ASN A 102 7.42 -5.63 1.24
C ASN A 102 7.93 -5.85 2.67
N ASP A 103 7.59 -4.94 3.59
CA ASP A 103 8.13 -4.87 4.95
C ASP A 103 7.11 -5.23 6.05
N LEU A 104 6.00 -5.88 5.70
CA LEU A 104 5.00 -6.34 6.66
C LEU A 104 5.33 -7.74 7.18
N CYS A 105 5.37 -7.90 8.49
CA CYS A 105 5.63 -9.19 9.14
C CYS A 105 4.56 -10.23 8.80
N GLY A 106 5.00 -11.47 8.53
CA GLY A 106 4.09 -12.59 8.25
C GLY A 106 3.53 -12.62 6.84
N ILE A 107 4.02 -11.76 5.95
CA ILE A 107 3.64 -11.71 4.53
C ILE A 107 4.90 -11.85 3.68
N ASP A 108 4.96 -12.85 2.81
CA ASP A 108 6.10 -13.05 1.90
C ASP A 108 6.11 -12.03 0.77
N HIS A 109 4.95 -11.78 0.17
CA HIS A 109 4.77 -10.83 -0.91
C HIS A 109 3.59 -9.90 -0.63
N CYS A 110 3.90 -8.66 -0.26
CA CYS A 110 2.88 -7.64 -0.08
C CYS A 110 2.22 -7.27 -1.42
N PRO A 111 0.91 -6.98 -1.44
CA PRO A 111 0.22 -6.51 -2.63
C PRO A 111 0.90 -5.27 -3.24
N GLY A 112 1.24 -5.36 -4.54
CA GLY A 112 1.93 -4.32 -5.28
C GLY A 112 3.46 -4.48 -5.36
N PHE A 113 4.10 -5.25 -4.46
CA PHE A 113 5.55 -5.48 -4.48
C PHE A 113 6.01 -6.14 -5.78
N GLY A 114 5.39 -7.24 -6.21
CA GLY A 114 5.77 -7.94 -7.44
C GLY A 114 5.66 -7.07 -8.69
N SER A 115 4.61 -6.24 -8.80
CA SER A 115 4.46 -5.30 -9.90
C SER A 115 5.52 -4.19 -9.86
N ALA A 116 5.84 -3.67 -8.68
CA ALA A 116 6.90 -2.67 -8.50
C ALA A 116 8.28 -3.26 -8.83
N ALA A 117 8.58 -4.46 -8.38
CA ALA A 117 9.83 -5.16 -8.69
C ALA A 117 10.00 -5.38 -10.20
N LYS A 118 8.95 -5.85 -10.88
CA LYS A 118 8.95 -6.00 -12.34
C LYS A 118 9.19 -4.67 -13.07
N TYR A 119 8.50 -3.61 -12.65
CA TYR A 119 8.68 -2.28 -13.25
C TYR A 119 10.13 -1.79 -13.08
N ILE A 120 10.67 -1.89 -11.88
CA ILE A 120 12.04 -1.47 -11.57
C ILE A 120 13.05 -2.27 -12.41
N SER A 121 12.91 -3.60 -12.47
CA SER A 121 13.79 -4.44 -13.27
C SER A 121 13.76 -4.04 -14.75
N THR A 122 12.59 -3.74 -15.31
CA THR A 122 12.47 -3.27 -16.70
C THR A 122 13.18 -1.94 -16.91
N VAL A 123 12.97 -0.98 -16.00
CA VAL A 123 13.62 0.35 -16.09
C VAL A 123 15.14 0.23 -15.98
N PHE A 124 15.66 -0.67 -15.12
CA PHE A 124 17.10 -0.88 -15.03
C PHE A 124 17.68 -1.43 -16.31
N CYS A 125 17.04 -2.38 -16.97
CA CYS A 125 17.47 -2.87 -18.28
C CYS A 125 17.49 -1.74 -19.33
N GLU A 126 16.50 -0.84 -19.31
CA GLU A 126 16.48 0.32 -20.21
C GLU A 126 17.61 1.30 -19.92
N LEU A 127 17.86 1.61 -18.63
CA LEU A 127 18.95 2.48 -18.21
C LEU A 127 20.33 1.90 -18.54
N GLU A 128 20.52 0.60 -18.41
CA GLU A 128 21.77 -0.07 -18.79
C GLU A 128 22.06 0.12 -20.28
N GLN A 129 21.06 -0.06 -21.15
CA GLN A 129 21.22 0.19 -22.56
C GLN A 129 21.56 1.66 -22.86
N GLU A 130 20.88 2.58 -22.21
CA GLU A 130 21.13 4.03 -22.38
C GLU A 130 22.56 4.42 -21.98
N ILE A 131 23.09 3.87 -20.87
CA ILE A 131 24.45 4.17 -20.42
C ILE A 131 25.50 3.69 -21.44
N THR A 132 25.27 2.58 -22.11
CA THR A 132 26.25 1.97 -23.05
C THR A 132 26.34 2.66 -24.40
N VAL A 133 25.38 3.52 -24.74
CA VAL A 133 25.34 4.24 -26.02
C VAL A 133 26.44 5.31 -26.15
N TYR A 134 26.89 5.86 -25.03
CA TYR A 134 27.84 6.98 -25.02
C TYR A 134 29.27 6.52 -24.75
N GLU A 135 30.25 7.08 -25.50
CA GLU A 135 31.69 6.84 -25.24
C GLU A 135 32.17 7.27 -23.85
N PRO A 136 31.74 8.45 -23.31
CA PRO A 136 32.07 8.84 -21.95
C PRO A 136 31.38 7.91 -20.96
N LYS A 137 32.14 7.40 -19.96
CA LYS A 137 31.55 6.61 -18.86
C LYS A 137 30.60 7.45 -18.06
N ASN A 138 29.36 6.99 -17.93
CA ASN A 138 28.31 7.60 -17.14
C ASN A 138 28.06 6.79 -15.86
N VAL A 139 27.59 7.48 -14.82
CA VAL A 139 27.11 6.88 -13.57
C VAL A 139 25.68 7.32 -13.37
N ILE A 140 24.77 6.38 -13.22
CA ILE A 140 23.37 6.65 -12.86
C ILE A 140 23.15 6.18 -11.44
N ILE A 141 22.59 7.05 -10.61
CA ILE A 141 22.19 6.74 -9.24
C ILE A 141 20.66 6.77 -9.18
N VAL A 142 20.05 5.65 -8.80
CA VAL A 142 18.61 5.51 -8.70
C VAL A 142 18.22 5.28 -7.25
N GLU A 143 17.41 6.20 -6.70
CA GLU A 143 16.83 6.05 -5.38
C GLU A 143 15.57 5.20 -5.43
N MET A 144 15.49 4.21 -4.53
CA MET A 144 14.35 3.30 -4.41
C MET A 144 13.60 3.50 -3.12
N MET A 145 12.29 3.31 -3.16
CA MET A 145 11.46 3.24 -1.95
C MET A 145 11.80 1.99 -1.14
N GLY A 146 11.51 2.02 0.17
CA GLY A 146 11.65 0.86 1.05
C GLY A 146 12.06 1.19 2.48
N ARG A 147 12.38 2.44 2.80
CA ARG A 147 12.87 2.86 4.13
C ARG A 147 14.06 1.99 4.58
N HIS A 148 13.80 1.09 5.56
CA HIS A 148 14.79 0.13 6.08
C HIS A 148 14.73 -1.22 5.37
N ALA A 149 13.75 -1.44 4.49
CA ALA A 149 13.61 -2.66 3.70
C ALA A 149 14.27 -2.48 2.33
N GLY A 150 15.17 -3.38 1.98
CA GLY A 150 15.92 -3.34 0.72
C GLY A 150 15.33 -4.21 -0.40
N TRP A 151 14.08 -4.65 -0.31
CA TRP A 151 13.51 -5.62 -1.25
C TRP A 151 13.43 -5.11 -2.69
N LEU A 152 13.01 -3.85 -2.90
CA LEU A 152 12.97 -3.25 -4.23
C LEU A 152 14.38 -3.03 -4.80
N THR A 153 15.33 -2.62 -3.97
CA THR A 153 16.73 -2.46 -4.37
C THR A 153 17.35 -3.81 -4.75
N ALA A 154 17.05 -4.86 -3.98
CA ALA A 154 17.51 -6.22 -4.30
C ALA A 154 16.87 -6.76 -5.60
N ALA A 155 15.61 -6.41 -5.88
CA ALA A 155 14.96 -6.75 -7.14
C ALA A 155 15.62 -6.06 -8.34
N ALA A 156 16.07 -4.81 -8.18
CA ALA A 156 16.83 -4.09 -9.20
C ALA A 156 18.18 -4.75 -9.51
N ALA A 157 18.93 -5.12 -8.46
CA ALA A 157 20.24 -5.79 -8.64
C ALA A 157 20.13 -7.12 -9.41
N ARG A 158 19.03 -7.85 -9.24
CA ARG A 158 18.81 -9.10 -9.99
C ARG A 158 18.46 -8.91 -11.47
N SER A 159 18.05 -7.73 -11.91
CA SER A 159 17.80 -7.45 -13.32
C SER A 159 19.09 -7.45 -14.14
N GLU A 160 20.21 -7.04 -13.55
CA GLU A 160 21.52 -7.04 -14.19
C GLU A 160 22.05 -8.47 -14.42
N GLU A 161 21.77 -9.42 -13.53
CA GLU A 161 22.17 -10.82 -13.68
C GLU A 161 21.51 -11.50 -14.89
N HIS A 162 20.25 -11.15 -15.19
CA HIS A 162 19.53 -11.71 -16.33
C HIS A 162 19.98 -11.14 -17.68
N THR A 163 20.45 -9.91 -17.73
CA THR A 163 21.00 -9.31 -18.95
C THR A 163 22.35 -9.88 -19.31
N SER A 164 23.20 -10.19 -18.34
CA SER A 164 24.49 -10.84 -18.59
C SER A 164 24.36 -12.29 -19.10
N GLU A 165 23.34 -13.03 -18.64
CA GLU A 165 23.06 -14.39 -19.14
C GLU A 165 22.51 -14.40 -20.57
N LEU A 166 21.73 -13.39 -20.97
CA LEU A 166 21.22 -13.26 -22.34
C LEU A 166 22.34 -12.91 -23.34
N GLN A 167 23.40 -12.23 -22.93
CA GLN A 167 24.57 -11.92 -23.77
C GLN A 167 25.50 -13.12 -23.92
N SER A 168 25.56 -14.06 -22.98
CA SER A 168 26.41 -15.24 -23.05
C SER A 168 25.90 -16.32 -24.00
N HIS A 169 24.73 -16.22 -24.58
CA HIS A 169 24.14 -17.17 -25.51
C HIS A 169 24.23 -16.75 -26.98
N HIS A 170 24.97 -15.69 -27.30
CA HIS A 170 25.15 -15.17 -28.66
C HIS A 170 26.60 -15.16 -29.18
N ASP A 171 27.53 -15.86 -28.52
CA ASP A 171 28.89 -16.12 -29.03
C ASP A 171 29.01 -17.53 -29.62
#